data_205e273986bbb65881e777f4a1d956e0
#
_entry.id   205e273986bbb65881e777f4a1d956e0
#
_cell.length_a   1.000
_cell.length_b   1.000
_cell.length_c   1.000
_cell.angle_alpha   90.00
_cell.angle_beta   90.00
_cell.angle_gamma   90.00
#
_symmetry.space_group_name_H-M   'P 1'
#
loop_
_entity.id
_entity.type
_entity.pdbx_description
1 polymer ?
#
loop_
_entity_poly.entity_id
_entity_poly.type
_entity_poly.pdbx_seq_one_letter_code
_entity_poly.pdbx_strand_id
1 'polypeptide(L)'
;MEEYFKNLNEEVKEYLKILSPEFPKWLLEYINTPEMLRLDGVGMSCGTTYTKVYNDKYFYSSLTHSIAVALIVWHFTKDKKQTLAGLFHDIATPTFKHCIDFMNGDSEHQESTEERTEQIIKDSKDIMSLLKRDNI
;
A
#
# COMPACT_ATOMS: atom_id res chain seq x y z
N MET A 1 7.88 -8.44 -12.37
CA MET A 1 6.96 -9.09 -11.42
C MET A 1 7.69 -9.74 -10.25
N GLU A 2 8.66 -10.58 -10.52
CA GLU A 2 9.53 -11.16 -9.48
C GLU A 2 10.50 -10.16 -8.84
N GLU A 3 10.71 -9.02 -9.46
CA GLU A 3 11.76 -8.05 -9.08
C GLU A 3 11.45 -7.35 -7.75
N TYR A 4 10.21 -6.92 -7.51
CA TYR A 4 9.81 -6.33 -6.22
C TYR A 4 10.03 -7.33 -5.08
N PHE A 5 9.54 -8.57 -5.23
CA PHE A 5 9.69 -9.60 -4.19
C PHE A 5 11.14 -10.09 -4.02
N LYS A 6 11.96 -10.05 -5.09
CA LYS A 6 13.39 -10.38 -4.98
C LYS A 6 14.15 -9.41 -4.09
N ASN A 7 13.77 -8.12 -4.16
CA ASN A 7 14.44 -7.06 -3.42
C ASN A 7 13.94 -6.90 -1.98
N LEU A 8 12.81 -7.55 -1.61
CA LEU A 8 12.35 -7.54 -0.23
C LEU A 8 13.30 -8.30 0.69
N ASN A 9 13.45 -7.79 1.90
CA ASN A 9 14.13 -8.50 2.99
C ASN A 9 13.42 -9.85 3.25
N GLU A 10 14.19 -10.90 3.56
CA GLU A 10 13.64 -12.23 3.82
C GLU A 10 12.65 -12.24 4.99
N GLU A 11 12.88 -11.44 6.03
CA GLU A 11 11.96 -11.32 7.17
C GLU A 11 10.60 -10.77 6.73
N VAL A 12 10.59 -9.80 5.81
CA VAL A 12 9.35 -9.25 5.22
C VAL A 12 8.66 -10.28 4.35
N LYS A 13 9.42 -11.07 3.57
CA LYS A 13 8.84 -12.16 2.77
C LYS A 13 8.18 -13.22 3.64
N GLU A 14 8.83 -13.61 4.74
CA GLU A 14 8.26 -14.57 5.69
C GLU A 14 7.01 -14.01 6.37
N TYR A 15 7.05 -12.75 6.77
CA TYR A 15 5.89 -12.05 7.33
C TYR A 15 4.69 -12.09 6.37
N LEU A 16 4.89 -11.75 5.09
CA LEU A 16 3.81 -11.81 4.10
C LEU A 16 3.25 -13.23 3.90
N LYS A 17 4.10 -14.27 3.98
CA LYS A 17 3.66 -15.68 3.93
C LYS A 17 2.83 -16.09 5.15
N ILE A 18 3.13 -15.54 6.33
CA ILE A 18 2.33 -15.76 7.54
C ILE A 18 0.93 -15.17 7.40
N LEU A 19 0.83 -13.96 6.81
CA LEU A 19 -0.45 -13.28 6.60
C LEU A 19 -1.36 -14.04 5.63
N SER A 20 -0.79 -14.59 4.56
CA SER A 20 -1.49 -15.45 3.61
C SER A 20 -0.53 -16.47 3.00
N PRO A 21 -0.73 -17.77 3.27
CA PRO A 21 0.04 -18.83 2.63
C PRO A 21 -0.09 -18.85 1.10
N GLU A 22 -1.22 -18.36 0.60
CA GLU A 22 -1.52 -18.21 -0.82
C GLU A 22 -1.38 -16.76 -1.24
N PHE A 23 -0.48 -16.49 -2.20
CA PHE A 23 -0.38 -15.18 -2.83
C PHE A 23 -1.18 -15.17 -4.14
N PRO A 24 -2.23 -14.35 -4.26
CA PRO A 24 -3.05 -14.29 -5.48
C PRO A 24 -2.27 -13.57 -6.60
N LYS A 25 -1.86 -14.32 -7.63
CA LYS A 25 -1.01 -13.80 -8.71
C LYS A 25 -1.59 -12.58 -9.43
N TRP A 26 -2.92 -12.50 -9.55
CA TRP A 26 -3.62 -11.37 -10.18
C TRP A 26 -3.37 -10.04 -9.43
N LEU A 27 -3.10 -10.08 -8.12
CA LEU A 27 -2.82 -8.90 -7.31
C LEU A 27 -1.56 -8.16 -7.76
N LEU A 28 -0.60 -8.90 -8.35
CA LEU A 28 0.66 -8.32 -8.84
C LEU A 28 0.46 -7.28 -9.95
N GLU A 29 -0.57 -7.42 -10.77
CA GLU A 29 -0.85 -6.46 -11.83
C GLU A 29 -1.25 -5.11 -11.24
N TYR A 30 -2.04 -5.12 -10.18
CA TYR A 30 -2.44 -3.90 -9.45
C TYR A 30 -1.29 -3.30 -8.64
N ILE A 31 -0.47 -4.12 -8.00
CA ILE A 31 0.74 -3.68 -7.27
C ILE A 31 1.72 -2.97 -8.21
N ASN A 32 1.86 -3.44 -9.45
CA ASN A 32 2.79 -2.86 -10.43
C ASN A 32 2.29 -1.58 -11.13
N THR A 33 1.17 -1.01 -10.71
CA THR A 33 0.75 0.30 -11.21
C THR A 33 1.64 1.41 -10.65
N PRO A 34 1.90 2.49 -11.41
CA PRO A 34 2.78 3.58 -10.97
C PRO A 34 2.35 4.20 -9.64
N GLU A 35 1.03 4.33 -9.42
CA GLU A 35 0.44 4.90 -8.22
C GLU A 35 0.76 4.05 -6.98
N MET A 36 0.72 2.72 -7.10
CA MET A 36 1.08 1.81 -6.03
C MET A 36 2.59 1.74 -5.83
N LEU A 37 3.37 1.64 -6.90
CA LEU A 37 4.84 1.57 -6.81
C LEU A 37 5.45 2.83 -6.16
N ARG A 38 4.81 3.99 -6.30
CA ARG A 38 5.19 5.22 -5.59
C ARG A 38 5.28 5.01 -4.07
N LEU A 39 4.40 4.18 -3.51
CA LEU A 39 4.33 3.92 -2.07
C LEU A 39 5.55 3.15 -1.54
N ASP A 40 6.36 2.54 -2.42
CA ASP A 40 7.60 1.89 -2.00
C ASP A 40 8.65 2.88 -1.49
N GLY A 41 8.60 4.12 -1.97
CA GLY A 41 9.42 5.23 -1.48
C GLY A 41 8.86 5.93 -0.23
N VAL A 42 7.69 5.54 0.28
CA VAL A 42 7.04 6.16 1.44
C VAL A 42 7.17 5.25 2.66
N GLY A 43 7.98 5.67 3.64
CA GLY A 43 8.20 4.92 4.89
C GLY A 43 6.99 4.98 5.83
N MET A 44 6.75 3.90 6.56
CA MET A 44 5.66 3.82 7.56
C MET A 44 5.92 4.67 8.81
N SER A 45 7.16 5.05 9.06
CA SER A 45 7.58 5.75 10.29
C SER A 45 7.48 7.28 10.21
N CYS A 46 6.67 7.83 9.30
CA CYS A 46 6.40 9.28 9.17
C CYS A 46 7.68 10.15 9.12
N GLY A 47 8.76 9.65 8.52
CA GLY A 47 10.04 10.35 8.41
C GLY A 47 10.98 10.21 9.61
N THR A 48 10.59 9.53 10.69
CA THR A 48 11.46 9.34 11.86
C THR A 48 12.70 8.52 11.54
N THR A 49 12.64 7.63 10.54
CA THR A 49 13.78 6.86 10.02
C THR A 49 14.93 7.72 9.49
N TYR A 50 14.68 8.98 9.15
CA TYR A 50 15.70 9.92 8.72
C TYR A 50 16.42 10.60 9.89
N THR A 51 16.01 10.32 11.12
CA THR A 51 16.64 10.88 12.32
C THR A 51 17.77 9.97 12.83
N LYS A 52 18.78 10.58 13.48
CA LYS A 52 19.89 9.82 14.08
C LYS A 52 19.45 8.93 15.26
N VAL A 53 18.29 9.18 15.83
CA VAL A 53 17.75 8.49 17.01
C VAL A 53 17.10 7.16 16.62
N TYR A 54 16.44 7.13 15.48
CA TYR A 54 15.75 5.94 14.96
C TYR A 54 16.55 5.42 13.76
N ASN A 55 17.52 4.58 14.04
CA ASN A 55 18.28 3.87 13.01
C ASN A 55 17.64 2.50 12.80
N ASP A 56 16.45 2.52 12.16
CA ASP A 56 15.75 1.29 11.82
C ASP A 56 16.62 0.47 10.85
N LYS A 57 16.89 -0.78 11.23
CA LYS A 57 17.63 -1.71 10.36
C LYS A 57 16.88 -2.03 9.08
N TYR A 58 15.57 -1.82 9.08
CA TYR A 58 14.67 -2.19 7.99
C TYR A 58 13.78 -1.02 7.60
N PHE A 59 13.82 -0.68 6.31
CA PHE A 59 12.86 0.23 5.75
C PHE A 59 11.56 -0.54 5.45
N TYR A 60 10.47 -0.20 6.15
CA TYR A 60 9.14 -0.76 5.91
C TYR A 60 8.32 0.27 5.16
N SER A 61 8.02 -0.03 3.89
CA SER A 61 7.31 0.90 3.00
C SER A 61 5.80 0.84 3.16
N SER A 62 5.11 1.93 2.80
CA SER A 62 3.65 1.94 2.68
C SER A 62 3.15 0.95 1.63
N LEU A 63 3.93 0.65 0.59
CA LEU A 63 3.59 -0.40 -0.37
C LEU A 63 3.56 -1.77 0.31
N THR A 64 4.59 -2.11 1.09
CA THR A 64 4.62 -3.37 1.84
C THR A 64 3.45 -3.48 2.80
N HIS A 65 3.10 -2.38 3.49
CA HIS A 65 1.92 -2.30 4.36
C HIS A 65 0.62 -2.56 3.58
N SER A 66 0.41 -1.89 2.46
CA SER A 66 -0.79 -2.07 1.62
C SER A 66 -0.92 -3.50 1.08
N ILE A 67 0.20 -4.12 0.69
CA ILE A 67 0.23 -5.54 0.29
C ILE A 67 -0.13 -6.44 1.48
N ALA A 68 0.40 -6.17 2.67
CA ALA A 68 0.09 -6.95 3.86
C ALA A 68 -1.41 -6.87 4.21
N VAL A 69 -2.01 -5.68 4.17
CA VAL A 69 -3.45 -5.49 4.39
C VAL A 69 -4.27 -6.27 3.34
N ALA A 70 -3.91 -6.16 2.06
CA ALA A 70 -4.58 -6.90 0.99
C ALA A 70 -4.49 -8.43 1.20
N LEU A 71 -3.35 -8.95 1.64
CA LEU A 71 -3.17 -10.38 1.90
C LEU A 71 -3.99 -10.86 3.10
N ILE A 72 -4.11 -10.07 4.16
CA ILE A 72 -4.99 -10.37 5.30
C ILE A 72 -6.45 -10.47 4.80
N VAL A 73 -6.91 -9.48 4.05
CA VAL A 73 -8.28 -9.49 3.50
C VAL A 73 -8.49 -10.70 2.59
N TRP A 74 -7.54 -11.00 1.71
CA TRP A 74 -7.60 -12.18 0.84
C TRP A 74 -7.65 -13.48 1.63
N HIS A 75 -6.84 -13.60 2.68
CA HIS A 75 -6.83 -14.81 3.51
C HIS A 75 -8.21 -15.14 4.07
N PHE A 76 -8.91 -14.14 4.59
CA PHE A 76 -10.20 -14.36 5.26
C PHE A 76 -11.41 -14.34 4.32
N THR A 77 -11.38 -13.56 3.24
CA THR A 77 -12.58 -13.32 2.42
C THR A 77 -12.55 -14.03 1.07
N LYS A 78 -11.37 -14.22 0.48
CA LYS A 78 -11.19 -14.64 -0.91
C LYS A 78 -11.98 -13.76 -1.90
N ASP A 79 -12.35 -12.57 -1.49
CA ASP A 79 -13.09 -11.59 -2.29
C ASP A 79 -12.13 -10.59 -2.94
N LYS A 80 -12.20 -10.51 -4.26
CA LYS A 80 -11.30 -9.65 -5.05
C LYS A 80 -11.52 -8.17 -4.81
N LYS A 81 -12.78 -7.73 -4.68
CA LYS A 81 -13.10 -6.31 -4.43
C LYS A 81 -12.62 -5.86 -3.07
N GLN A 82 -12.87 -6.65 -2.03
CA GLN A 82 -12.42 -6.35 -0.68
C GLN A 82 -10.89 -6.35 -0.59
N THR A 83 -10.23 -7.29 -1.28
CA THR A 83 -8.77 -7.34 -1.34
C THR A 83 -8.18 -6.09 -2.01
N LEU A 84 -8.80 -5.62 -3.10
CA LEU A 84 -8.38 -4.38 -3.76
C LEU A 84 -8.67 -3.14 -2.91
N ALA A 85 -9.79 -3.11 -2.19
CA ALA A 85 -10.03 -2.05 -1.23
C ALA A 85 -8.93 -2.00 -0.15
N GLY A 86 -8.51 -3.17 0.35
CA GLY A 86 -7.38 -3.28 1.26
C GLY A 86 -6.04 -2.86 0.63
N LEU A 87 -5.81 -3.16 -0.65
CA LEU A 87 -4.60 -2.72 -1.37
C LEU A 87 -4.55 -1.19 -1.54
N PHE A 88 -5.69 -0.58 -1.86
CA PHE A 88 -5.76 0.84 -2.21
C PHE A 88 -6.05 1.77 -1.04
N HIS A 89 -6.29 1.25 0.17
CA HIS A 89 -6.72 2.09 1.31
C HIS A 89 -5.79 3.28 1.57
N ASP A 90 -4.49 3.09 1.38
CA ASP A 90 -3.43 4.10 1.61
C ASP A 90 -2.85 4.69 0.30
N ILE A 91 -3.50 4.47 -0.87
CA ILE A 91 -2.95 4.91 -2.16
C ILE A 91 -2.72 6.42 -2.23
N ALA A 92 -3.48 7.21 -1.50
CA ALA A 92 -3.36 8.66 -1.46
C ALA A 92 -2.33 9.16 -0.44
N THR A 93 -1.74 8.28 0.35
CA THR A 93 -0.80 8.64 1.42
C THR A 93 0.35 9.51 0.89
N PRO A 94 0.58 10.71 1.48
CA PRO A 94 1.69 11.58 1.14
C PRO A 94 3.01 11.08 1.75
N THR A 95 4.13 11.69 1.34
CA THR A 95 5.48 11.28 1.73
C THR A 95 5.70 11.16 3.24
N PHE A 96 5.10 12.03 4.02
CA PHE A 96 5.20 12.04 5.49
C PHE A 96 3.92 11.55 6.17
N LYS A 97 3.07 10.81 5.44
CA LYS A 97 1.82 10.23 5.94
C LYS A 97 0.95 11.27 6.66
N HIS A 98 0.38 10.92 7.80
CA HIS A 98 -0.53 11.76 8.57
C HIS A 98 0.07 13.05 9.14
N CYS A 99 1.37 13.29 9.00
CA CYS A 99 1.94 14.58 9.38
C CYS A 99 1.29 15.75 8.63
N ILE A 100 0.79 15.53 7.41
CA ILE A 100 0.08 16.55 6.64
C ILE A 100 -1.25 16.96 7.28
N ASP A 101 -1.93 16.02 7.94
CA ASP A 101 -3.22 16.27 8.58
C ASP A 101 -3.07 17.26 9.75
N PHE A 102 -1.96 17.18 10.50
CA PHE A 102 -1.62 18.17 11.51
C PHE A 102 -1.39 19.55 10.89
N MET A 103 -0.73 19.63 9.73
CA MET A 103 -0.50 20.90 9.05
C MET A 103 -1.79 21.52 8.51
N ASN A 104 -2.75 20.69 8.10
CA ASN A 104 -4.04 21.12 7.59
C ASN A 104 -5.09 21.34 8.69
N GLY A 105 -4.76 21.10 9.96
CA GLY A 105 -5.68 21.20 11.09
C GLY A 105 -6.70 20.06 11.20
N ASP A 106 -6.47 18.96 10.47
CA ASP A 106 -7.34 17.76 10.41
C ASP A 106 -6.76 16.59 11.20
N SER A 107 -6.15 16.88 12.35
CA SER A 107 -5.46 15.85 13.15
C SER A 107 -6.39 14.83 13.82
N GLU A 108 -7.68 15.16 13.99
CA GLU A 108 -8.64 14.31 14.67
C GLU A 108 -9.32 13.31 13.72
N HIS A 109 -9.58 13.70 12.47
CA HIS A 109 -10.34 12.89 11.52
C HIS A 109 -9.48 12.26 10.43
N GLN A 110 -8.35 12.91 10.07
CA GLN A 110 -7.39 12.42 9.05
C GLN A 110 -8.03 12.21 7.66
N GLU A 111 -9.14 12.93 7.39
CA GLU A 111 -9.94 12.78 6.17
C GLU A 111 -9.24 13.33 4.92
N SER A 112 -8.34 14.30 5.10
CA SER A 112 -7.67 14.97 3.97
C SER A 112 -6.80 14.03 3.12
N THR A 113 -6.35 12.91 3.66
CA THR A 113 -5.61 11.87 2.94
C THR A 113 -6.54 10.86 2.26
N GLU A 114 -7.73 10.62 2.81
CA GLU A 114 -8.68 9.63 2.30
C GLU A 114 -9.50 10.15 1.12
N GLU A 115 -9.90 11.43 1.13
CA GLU A 115 -10.69 12.07 0.06
C GLU A 115 -10.06 11.94 -1.33
N ARG A 116 -8.73 11.86 -1.40
CA ARG A 116 -7.99 11.75 -2.66
C ARG A 116 -7.91 10.33 -3.23
N THR A 117 -8.22 9.32 -2.43
CA THR A 117 -8.11 7.90 -2.84
C THR A 117 -8.97 7.63 -4.07
N GLU A 118 -10.23 8.02 -4.04
CA GLU A 118 -11.15 7.84 -5.16
C GLU A 118 -10.66 8.56 -6.43
N GLN A 119 -10.18 9.81 -6.27
CA GLN A 119 -9.68 10.60 -7.39
C GLN A 119 -8.45 9.96 -8.05
N ILE A 120 -7.48 9.51 -7.25
CA ILE A 120 -6.27 8.84 -7.77
C ILE A 120 -6.63 7.57 -8.54
N ILE A 121 -7.55 6.76 -8.02
CA ILE A 121 -8.00 5.54 -8.70
C ILE A 121 -8.67 5.89 -10.04
N LYS A 122 -9.58 6.87 -10.05
CA LYS A 122 -10.30 7.30 -11.27
C LYS A 122 -9.39 7.90 -12.32
N ASP A 123 -8.36 8.64 -11.92
CA ASP A 123 -7.42 9.29 -12.83
C ASP A 123 -6.37 8.32 -13.40
N SER A 124 -6.14 7.20 -12.70
CA SER A 124 -5.20 6.17 -13.16
C SER A 124 -5.76 5.37 -14.30
N LYS A 125 -5.17 5.52 -15.51
CA LYS A 125 -5.55 4.72 -16.68
C LYS A 125 -5.26 3.23 -16.47
N ASP A 126 -4.17 2.92 -15.80
CA ASP A 126 -3.74 1.53 -15.57
C ASP A 126 -4.68 0.83 -14.60
N ILE A 127 -4.96 1.43 -13.44
CA ILE A 127 -5.89 0.87 -12.45
C ILE A 127 -7.30 0.73 -13.06
N MET A 128 -7.81 1.77 -13.72
CA MET A 128 -9.14 1.74 -14.33
C MET A 128 -9.26 0.69 -15.45
N SER A 129 -8.18 0.46 -16.22
CA SER A 129 -8.15 -0.60 -17.24
C SER A 129 -8.25 -1.99 -16.59
N LEU A 130 -7.51 -2.22 -15.50
CA LEU A 130 -7.54 -3.47 -14.77
C LEU A 130 -8.91 -3.72 -14.11
N LEU A 131 -9.49 -2.70 -13.46
CA LEU A 131 -10.81 -2.79 -12.82
C LEU A 131 -11.91 -3.12 -13.85
N LYS A 132 -11.90 -2.44 -15.01
CA LYS A 132 -12.85 -2.73 -16.11
C LYS A 132 -12.70 -4.14 -16.65
N ARG A 133 -11.46 -4.60 -16.88
CA ARG A 133 -11.19 -5.98 -17.32
C ARG A 133 -11.76 -7.00 -16.34
N ASP A 134 -11.65 -6.73 -15.06
CA ASP A 134 -12.03 -7.63 -13.98
C ASP A 134 -13.49 -7.48 -13.52
N ASN A 135 -14.28 -6.59 -14.16
CA ASN A 135 -15.66 -6.25 -13.82
C ASN A 135 -15.85 -5.78 -12.36
N ILE A 136 -14.95 -4.90 -11.91
CA ILE A 136 -14.95 -4.30 -10.57
C ILE A 136 -15.26 -2.82 -10.66
#